data_ceb8aba9734ebdf1726ceb261d34d2d2
#
_entry.id   ceb8aba9734ebdf1726ceb261d34d2d2
#
_cell.length_a   1.000
_cell.length_b   1.000
_cell.length_c   1.000
_cell.angle_alpha   90.00
_cell.angle_beta   90.00
_cell.angle_gamma   90.00
#
_symmetry.space_group_name_H-M   'P 1'
#
loop_
_entity.id
_entity.type
_entity.pdbx_description
1 polymer ?
#
loop_
_entity_poly.entity_id
_entity_poly.type
_entity_poly.pdbx_seq_one_letter_code
_entity_poly.pdbx_strand_id
1 'polypeptide(L)'
;MTSPARFKDLCLDANDHQAQADWWCAALGYVRRDELEGDDGEPRPRDWPVPIVDPAGAGPLMWIVPVPETKLLKNRMHFDVVGDTAALLAAGATLVRQRDAVPTPDGIEWDVLADPEGNEFCVFSPED
;
A
#
# COMPACT_ATOMS: atom_id res chain seq x y z
N MET A 1 26.28 -18.40 -10.19
CA MET A 1 25.72 -17.56 -11.26
C MET A 1 24.88 -16.45 -10.66
N THR A 2 25.03 -15.25 -11.14
CA THR A 2 24.26 -14.12 -10.66
C THR A 2 23.00 -13.92 -11.51
N SER A 3 21.90 -13.54 -10.87
CA SER A 3 20.69 -13.16 -11.58
C SER A 3 20.88 -11.80 -12.26
N PRO A 4 20.24 -11.55 -13.43
CA PRO A 4 20.40 -10.26 -14.13
C PRO A 4 19.80 -9.08 -13.36
N ALA A 5 18.93 -9.34 -12.37
CA ALA A 5 18.33 -8.27 -11.56
C ALA A 5 18.09 -8.77 -10.16
N ARG A 6 17.92 -7.83 -9.23
CA ARG A 6 17.49 -8.10 -7.86
C ARG A 6 16.37 -7.14 -7.52
N PHE A 7 15.47 -7.57 -6.64
CA PHE A 7 14.38 -6.73 -6.16
C PHE A 7 14.95 -5.54 -5.38
N LYS A 8 14.43 -4.34 -5.64
CA LYS A 8 14.90 -3.14 -4.95
C LYS A 8 13.85 -2.61 -3.98
N ASP A 9 12.68 -2.24 -4.47
CA ASP A 9 11.59 -1.69 -3.66
C ASP A 9 10.30 -1.68 -4.46
N LEU A 10 9.22 -1.21 -3.83
CA LEU A 10 7.93 -1.03 -4.48
C LEU A 10 7.70 0.44 -4.78
N CYS A 11 7.03 0.70 -5.90
CA CYS A 11 6.53 2.04 -6.23
C CYS A 11 5.02 1.95 -6.45
N LEU A 12 4.28 2.88 -5.85
CA LEU A 12 2.85 3.00 -6.02
C LEU A 12 2.58 4.40 -6.58
N ASP A 13 2.02 4.44 -7.79
CA ASP A 13 1.65 5.70 -8.42
C ASP A 13 0.35 6.22 -7.82
N ALA A 14 0.26 7.54 -7.67
CA ALA A 14 -0.90 8.15 -7.05
C ALA A 14 -1.15 9.54 -7.64
N ASN A 15 -2.41 9.93 -7.74
CA ASN A 15 -2.76 11.29 -8.15
C ASN A 15 -2.51 12.29 -7.02
N ASP A 16 -2.86 11.91 -5.79
CA ASP A 16 -2.53 12.68 -4.58
C ASP A 16 -1.58 11.85 -3.72
N HIS A 17 -0.31 11.90 -4.07
CA HIS A 17 0.70 11.06 -3.43
C HIS A 17 0.91 11.39 -1.96
N GLN A 18 0.71 12.63 -1.55
CA GLN A 18 0.84 13.02 -0.15
C GLN A 18 -0.23 12.35 0.71
N ALA A 19 -1.50 12.46 0.30
CA ALA A 19 -2.61 11.83 1.00
C ALA A 19 -2.50 10.30 0.96
N GLN A 20 -2.07 9.76 -0.17
CA GLN A 20 -1.92 8.31 -0.33
C GLN A 20 -0.82 7.75 0.57
N ALA A 21 0.30 8.48 0.70
CA ALA A 21 1.38 8.09 1.61
C ALA A 21 0.88 8.07 3.06
N ASP A 22 0.15 9.09 3.48
CA ASP A 22 -0.39 9.16 4.83
C ASP A 22 -1.38 8.01 5.09
N TRP A 23 -2.21 7.70 4.10
CA TRP A 23 -3.20 6.62 4.24
C TRP A 23 -2.51 5.25 4.42
N TRP A 24 -1.52 4.95 3.59
CA TRP A 24 -0.81 3.67 3.68
C TRP A 24 0.05 3.59 4.93
N CYS A 25 0.64 4.71 5.40
CA CYS A 25 1.32 4.73 6.68
C CYS A 25 0.38 4.35 7.81
N ALA A 26 -0.82 4.93 7.85
CA ALA A 26 -1.81 4.60 8.86
C ALA A 26 -2.28 3.15 8.76
N ALA A 27 -2.49 2.65 7.54
CA ALA A 27 -3.00 1.30 7.32
C ALA A 27 -1.98 0.23 7.70
N LEU A 28 -0.70 0.45 7.42
CA LEU A 28 0.35 -0.57 7.60
C LEU A 28 1.21 -0.36 8.84
N GLY A 29 1.06 0.77 9.53
CA GLY A 29 1.98 1.11 10.62
C GLY A 29 3.35 1.56 10.09
N TYR A 30 3.39 2.06 8.87
CA TYR A 30 4.60 2.62 8.27
C TYR A 30 4.77 4.07 8.70
N VAL A 31 5.97 4.59 8.46
CA VAL A 31 6.29 6.00 8.70
C VAL A 31 6.96 6.58 7.46
N ARG A 32 6.84 7.90 7.30
CA ARG A 32 7.49 8.61 6.20
C ARG A 32 8.98 8.72 6.50
N ARG A 33 9.82 8.24 5.57
CA ARG A 33 11.27 8.32 5.76
C ARG A 33 11.78 9.75 5.65
N ASP A 34 11.13 10.57 4.80
CA ASP A 34 11.51 11.98 4.64
C ASP A 34 11.35 12.78 5.93
N GLU A 35 10.45 12.34 6.83
CA GLU A 35 10.30 12.97 8.14
C GLU A 35 11.33 12.45 9.14
N LEU A 36 11.72 11.16 9.01
CA LEU A 36 12.68 10.55 9.93
C LEU A 36 14.11 11.03 9.68
N GLU A 37 14.47 11.20 8.43
CA GLU A 37 15.85 11.48 8.06
C GLU A 37 16.25 12.93 8.24
N GLY A 38 15.27 13.82 8.44
CA GLY A 38 15.50 15.21 8.79
C GLY A 38 16.80 15.76 8.23
N ASP A 39 17.01 15.60 6.93
CA ASP A 39 18.25 16.03 6.30
C ASP A 39 18.46 17.52 6.54
N ASP A 40 19.51 18.07 6.37
CA ASP A 40 19.95 19.47 6.36
C ASP A 40 18.93 20.54 6.83
N GLY A 41 17.74 20.17 7.32
CA GLY A 41 16.70 21.11 7.77
C GLY A 41 15.89 21.75 6.66
N GLU A 42 16.10 21.37 5.43
CA GLU A 42 15.33 21.89 4.31
C GLU A 42 14.06 21.08 4.09
N PRO A 43 12.90 21.71 3.91
CA PRO A 43 11.68 20.96 3.61
C PRO A 43 11.76 20.30 2.23
N ARG A 44 11.25 19.06 2.13
CA ARG A 44 11.16 18.37 0.85
C ARG A 44 10.14 19.07 -0.05
N PRO A 45 10.43 19.22 -1.35
CA PRO A 45 9.40 19.71 -2.28
C PRO A 45 8.19 18.80 -2.27
N ARG A 46 7.01 19.39 -2.29
CA ARG A 46 5.77 18.62 -2.18
C ARG A 46 5.47 17.77 -3.40
N ASP A 47 6.09 18.05 -4.53
CA ASP A 47 5.91 17.26 -5.75
C ASP A 47 6.92 16.10 -5.85
N TRP A 48 7.78 15.92 -4.86
CA TRP A 48 8.68 14.78 -4.84
C TRP A 48 7.96 13.51 -4.38
N PRO A 49 8.41 12.34 -4.87
CA PRO A 49 7.92 11.07 -4.34
C PRO A 49 8.15 10.97 -2.83
N VAL A 50 7.23 10.30 -2.15
CA VAL A 50 7.30 10.11 -0.70
C VAL A 50 7.71 8.68 -0.39
N PRO A 51 8.87 8.46 0.26
CA PRO A 51 9.26 7.14 0.72
C PRO A 51 8.63 6.83 2.06
N ILE A 52 8.01 5.66 2.18
CA ILE A 52 7.47 5.16 3.44
C ILE A 52 8.12 3.85 3.80
N VAL A 53 8.41 3.64 5.07
CA VAL A 53 9.15 2.49 5.56
C VAL A 53 8.47 1.88 6.77
N ASP A 54 8.67 0.57 6.93
CA ASP A 54 8.30 -0.14 8.15
C ASP A 54 9.34 0.19 9.23
N PRO A 55 8.95 0.83 10.34
CA PRO A 55 9.91 1.16 11.40
C PRO A 55 10.53 -0.08 12.05
N ALA A 56 9.86 -1.24 11.95
CA ALA A 56 10.41 -2.50 12.43
C ALA A 56 11.40 -3.13 11.46
N GLY A 57 11.49 -2.62 10.24
CA GLY A 57 12.42 -3.13 9.24
C GLY A 57 12.05 -4.45 8.60
N ALA A 58 10.82 -4.92 8.79
CA ALA A 58 10.37 -6.22 8.27
C ALA A 58 9.73 -6.10 6.89
N GLY A 59 9.01 -5.02 6.63
CA GLY A 59 8.35 -4.81 5.35
C GLY A 59 9.20 -4.06 4.34
N PRO A 60 8.83 -4.09 3.06
CA PRO A 60 9.60 -3.43 2.01
C PRO A 60 9.45 -1.91 2.05
N LEU A 61 10.49 -1.21 1.57
CA LEU A 61 10.39 0.21 1.26
C LEU A 61 9.39 0.43 0.13
N MET A 62 8.55 1.43 0.27
CA MET A 62 7.60 1.83 -0.76
C MET A 62 7.78 3.31 -1.09
N TRP A 63 7.82 3.62 -2.38
CA TRP A 63 7.80 4.99 -2.89
C TRP A 63 6.40 5.29 -3.37
N ILE A 64 5.81 6.38 -2.90
CA ILE A 64 4.51 6.87 -3.39
C ILE A 64 4.81 8.00 -4.35
N VAL A 65 4.48 7.79 -5.63
CA VAL A 65 4.99 8.60 -6.74
C VAL A 65 3.83 9.38 -7.37
N PRO A 66 3.95 10.71 -7.51
CA PRO A 66 2.88 11.51 -8.14
C PRO A 66 2.83 11.26 -9.64
N VAL A 67 1.64 10.96 -10.14
CA VAL A 67 1.39 10.79 -11.57
C VAL A 67 0.09 11.49 -11.95
N PRO A 68 -0.04 11.99 -13.19
CA PRO A 68 -1.25 12.69 -13.62
C PRO A 68 -2.37 11.75 -14.06
N GLU A 69 -2.05 10.55 -14.52
CA GLU A 69 -3.06 9.64 -15.05
C GLU A 69 -3.88 8.99 -13.95
N THR A 70 -5.18 8.82 -14.19
CA THR A 70 -6.10 8.16 -13.28
C THR A 70 -6.08 6.66 -13.54
N LYS A 71 -6.17 5.87 -12.45
CA LYS A 71 -6.27 4.42 -12.56
C LYS A 71 -7.62 4.05 -13.21
N LEU A 72 -7.60 3.23 -14.25
CA LEU A 72 -8.79 2.81 -14.98
C LEU A 72 -9.07 1.31 -14.88
N LEU A 73 -8.05 0.48 -14.90
CA LEU A 73 -8.19 -0.98 -14.90
C LEU A 73 -7.78 -1.56 -13.55
N LYS A 74 -8.24 -2.80 -13.29
CA LYS A 74 -7.86 -3.52 -12.08
C LYS A 74 -6.34 -3.70 -12.05
N ASN A 75 -5.74 -3.53 -10.86
CA ASN A 75 -4.32 -3.78 -10.67
C ASN A 75 -3.99 -5.24 -10.98
N ARG A 76 -2.94 -5.46 -11.74
CA ARG A 76 -2.44 -6.82 -11.97
C ARG A 76 -1.53 -7.27 -10.83
N MET A 77 -0.82 -6.35 -10.21
CA MET A 77 -0.09 -6.60 -8.97
C MET A 77 -0.85 -5.90 -7.83
N HIS A 78 -1.08 -6.61 -6.75
CA HIS A 78 -1.79 -6.07 -5.61
C HIS A 78 -1.11 -6.52 -4.32
N PHE A 79 -1.29 -5.73 -3.27
CA PHE A 79 -0.76 -6.09 -1.97
C PHE A 79 -1.68 -7.10 -1.31
N ASP A 80 -1.10 -8.04 -0.58
CA ASP A 80 -1.81 -8.87 0.36
C ASP A 80 -1.41 -8.42 1.75
N VAL A 81 -2.40 -8.08 2.57
CA VAL A 81 -2.15 -7.63 3.94
C VAL A 81 -2.89 -8.55 4.91
N VAL A 82 -2.34 -8.67 6.10
CA VAL A 82 -3.03 -9.32 7.22
C VAL A 82 -3.63 -8.20 8.06
N GLY A 83 -4.94 -8.20 8.24
CA GLY A 83 -5.55 -7.07 8.93
C GLY A 83 -7.04 -7.22 9.20
N ASP A 84 -7.62 -6.14 9.67
CA ASP A 84 -9.02 -6.03 10.04
C ASP A 84 -9.76 -5.22 8.96
N THR A 85 -10.58 -5.90 8.18
CA THR A 85 -11.34 -5.27 7.10
C THR A 85 -12.22 -4.12 7.61
N ALA A 86 -12.89 -4.31 8.74
CA ALA A 86 -13.77 -3.27 9.27
C ALA A 86 -13.00 -1.99 9.61
N ALA A 87 -11.81 -2.12 10.19
CA ALA A 87 -10.96 -0.98 10.52
C ALA A 87 -10.46 -0.27 9.25
N LEU A 88 -10.11 -1.03 8.22
CA LEU A 88 -9.67 -0.45 6.95
C LEU A 88 -10.81 0.29 6.24
N LEU A 89 -12.02 -0.25 6.27
CA LEU A 89 -13.20 0.43 5.72
C LEU A 89 -13.49 1.72 6.48
N ALA A 90 -13.38 1.69 7.81
CA ALA A 90 -13.55 2.89 8.63
C ALA A 90 -12.49 3.95 8.32
N ALA A 91 -11.30 3.53 7.91
CA ALA A 91 -10.20 4.43 7.54
C ALA A 91 -10.33 5.00 6.13
N GLY A 92 -11.29 4.52 5.32
CA GLY A 92 -11.55 5.07 4.00
C GLY A 92 -11.36 4.13 2.83
N ALA A 93 -11.01 2.86 3.06
CA ALA A 93 -10.99 1.86 2.00
C ALA A 93 -12.41 1.52 1.56
N THR A 94 -12.55 0.99 0.36
CA THR A 94 -13.83 0.56 -0.20
C THR A 94 -13.84 -0.95 -0.34
N LEU A 95 -14.98 -1.58 -0.05
CA LEU A 95 -15.13 -3.03 -0.26
C LEU A 95 -15.38 -3.31 -1.74
N VAL A 96 -14.55 -4.17 -2.33
CA VAL A 96 -14.71 -4.61 -3.72
C VAL A 96 -15.36 -5.99 -3.77
N ARG A 97 -14.91 -6.93 -2.90
CA ARG A 97 -15.49 -8.27 -2.86
C ARG A 97 -15.30 -8.87 -1.47
N GLN A 98 -16.37 -9.44 -0.92
CA GLN A 98 -16.30 -10.14 0.36
C GLN A 98 -15.63 -11.49 0.21
N ARG A 99 -15.01 -11.97 1.29
CA ARG A 99 -14.23 -13.20 1.32
C ARG A 99 -15.00 -14.46 0.97
N ASP A 100 -16.29 -14.48 1.23
CA ASP A 100 -17.14 -15.63 0.99
C ASP A 100 -17.89 -15.58 -0.35
N ALA A 101 -17.66 -14.56 -1.15
CA ALA A 101 -18.36 -14.37 -2.43
C ALA A 101 -17.96 -15.42 -3.47
N VAL A 102 -16.72 -15.92 -3.39
CA VAL A 102 -16.21 -16.95 -4.32
C VAL A 102 -15.52 -18.04 -3.49
N PRO A 103 -15.96 -19.30 -3.60
CA PRO A 103 -15.29 -20.39 -2.88
C PRO A 103 -13.84 -20.57 -3.37
N THR A 104 -12.96 -20.96 -2.44
CA THR A 104 -11.57 -21.28 -2.77
C THR A 104 -11.30 -22.76 -2.48
N PRO A 105 -10.49 -23.43 -3.31
CA PRO A 105 -10.24 -24.87 -3.13
C PRO A 105 -9.55 -25.23 -1.82
N ASP A 106 -8.73 -24.33 -1.29
CA ASP A 106 -7.96 -24.56 -0.07
C ASP A 106 -8.66 -24.03 1.19
N GLY A 107 -9.84 -23.40 1.03
CA GLY A 107 -10.58 -22.85 2.15
C GLY A 107 -10.01 -21.55 2.70
N ILE A 108 -8.94 -21.03 2.15
CA ILE A 108 -8.38 -19.73 2.53
C ILE A 108 -9.21 -18.64 1.87
N GLU A 109 -9.66 -17.69 2.66
CA GLU A 109 -10.55 -16.63 2.20
C GLU A 109 -9.95 -15.26 2.50
N TRP A 110 -10.24 -14.30 1.65
CA TRP A 110 -9.79 -12.93 1.83
C TRP A 110 -10.81 -11.96 1.26
N ASP A 111 -10.87 -10.77 1.85
CA ASP A 111 -11.63 -9.66 1.29
C ASP A 111 -10.78 -8.93 0.27
N VAL A 112 -11.41 -8.39 -0.78
CA VAL A 112 -10.75 -7.48 -1.71
C VAL A 112 -11.28 -6.08 -1.44
N LEU A 113 -10.38 -5.18 -1.13
CA LEU A 113 -10.67 -3.77 -0.87
C LEU A 113 -9.97 -2.91 -1.91
N ALA A 114 -10.36 -1.65 -1.99
CA ALA A 114 -9.63 -0.63 -2.75
C ALA A 114 -9.18 0.48 -1.80
N ASP A 115 -7.98 0.98 -2.02
CA ASP A 115 -7.47 2.13 -1.27
C ASP A 115 -8.15 3.42 -1.77
N PRO A 116 -7.86 4.61 -1.18
CA PRO A 116 -8.55 5.84 -1.58
C PRO A 116 -8.42 6.22 -3.06
N GLU A 117 -7.42 5.70 -3.75
CA GLU A 117 -7.25 5.95 -5.20
C GLU A 117 -7.71 4.79 -6.06
N GLY A 118 -8.37 3.79 -5.47
CA GLY A 118 -8.95 2.68 -6.21
C GLY A 118 -8.02 1.51 -6.45
N ASN A 119 -6.84 1.48 -5.83
CA ASN A 119 -5.93 0.34 -5.97
C ASN A 119 -6.47 -0.84 -5.17
N GLU A 120 -6.71 -1.96 -5.84
CA GLU A 120 -7.20 -3.18 -5.19
C GLU A 120 -6.09 -3.84 -4.37
N PHE A 121 -6.46 -4.30 -3.17
CA PHE A 121 -5.58 -5.09 -2.32
C PHE A 121 -6.41 -6.13 -1.56
N CYS A 122 -5.75 -7.17 -1.10
CA CYS A 122 -6.41 -8.29 -0.45
C CYS A 122 -6.12 -8.27 1.05
N VAL A 123 -7.14 -8.56 1.85
CA VAL A 123 -7.05 -8.54 3.30
C VAL A 123 -7.33 -9.93 3.83
N PHE A 124 -6.34 -10.50 4.50
CA PHE A 124 -6.41 -11.79 5.14
C PHE A 124 -6.57 -11.59 6.64
N SER A 125 -7.38 -12.44 7.26
CA SER A 125 -7.58 -12.40 8.70
C SER A 125 -6.29 -12.84 9.42
N PRO A 126 -5.95 -12.23 10.58
CA PRO A 126 -4.80 -12.69 11.36
C PRO A 126 -4.89 -14.15 11.79
N GLU A 127 -6.08 -14.74 11.74
CA GLU A 127 -6.32 -16.13 12.14
C GLU A 127 -6.22 -17.13 10.98
N ASP A 128 -6.05 -16.65 9.77
CA ASP A 128 -5.95 -17.50 8.58
C ASP A 128 -4.59 -18.15 8.43
#